data_9bcf83c0789b410c3c1da9defa26903d
#
_entry.id   9bcf83c0789b410c3c1da9defa26903d
#
_cell.length_a   1.000
_cell.length_b   1.000
_cell.length_c   1.000
_cell.angle_alpha   90.00
_cell.angle_beta   90.00
_cell.angle_gamma   90.00
#
_symmetry.space_group_name_H-M   'P 1'
#
loop_
_entity.id
_entity.type
_entity.pdbx_description
1 polymer ?
#
loop_
_entity_poly.entity_id
_entity_poly.type
_entity_poly.pdbx_seq_one_letter_code
_entity_poly.pdbx_strand_id
1 'polypeptide(L)'
;MLTLSNIYKSFGNLEVLKDISLTIGKGEIVAIVGPSGAGKTTLLQIAGTLERPDRGSVNFNGTELIGMKDKKLSAFRNLNMGFVFQFHQLLPEFTAQENVALPALIAGQSKKKAMEKAATLLMQLGLGDRMDHKPAAMSGGERQRTAIARALINDPEIIFADEPTGSLDSANRQEIQDIFSDLRSRLGQTIVMVTHDSSLAAIADRVVEMADGRTVTSLPVVDALDAGGDGSEDLVGDGVEQIGETVE
;
A
#
# COMPACT_ATOMS: atom_id res chain seq x y z
N MET A 1 -2.67 -13.82 -9.61
CA MET A 1 -1.79 -12.84 -10.27
C MET A 1 -0.42 -12.76 -9.61
N LEU A 2 -0.28 -12.41 -8.34
CA LEU A 2 0.96 -12.44 -7.58
C LEU A 2 0.87 -13.48 -6.47
N THR A 3 1.88 -14.37 -6.36
CA THR A 3 1.95 -15.41 -5.34
C THR A 3 3.30 -15.34 -4.64
N LEU A 4 3.28 -15.19 -3.33
CA LEU A 4 4.41 -15.34 -2.44
C LEU A 4 4.31 -16.71 -1.76
N SER A 5 5.39 -17.47 -1.71
CA SER A 5 5.40 -18.81 -1.11
C SER A 5 6.57 -18.96 -0.16
N ASN A 6 6.26 -19.27 1.10
CA ASN A 6 7.23 -19.57 2.16
C ASN A 6 8.31 -18.49 2.29
N ILE A 7 7.90 -17.24 2.36
CA ILE A 7 8.80 -16.09 2.47
C ILE A 7 9.38 -15.98 3.87
N TYR A 8 10.70 -15.96 3.94
CA TYR A 8 11.48 -15.67 5.15
C TYR A 8 12.39 -14.48 4.90
N LYS A 9 12.55 -13.62 5.91
CA LYS A 9 13.47 -12.48 5.85
C LYS A 9 14.01 -12.14 7.22
N SER A 10 15.34 -11.96 7.29
CA SER A 10 16.06 -11.51 8.48
C SER A 10 16.94 -10.32 8.15
N PHE A 11 17.17 -9.44 9.13
CA PHE A 11 18.17 -8.38 9.10
C PHE A 11 19.12 -8.58 10.28
N GLY A 12 20.32 -9.07 9.99
CA GLY A 12 21.24 -9.56 11.01
C GLY A 12 20.62 -10.72 11.80
N ASN A 13 20.48 -10.55 13.12
CA ASN A 13 19.90 -11.57 14.01
C ASN A 13 18.38 -11.41 14.19
N LEU A 14 17.76 -10.39 13.59
CA LEU A 14 16.33 -10.15 13.71
C LEU A 14 15.59 -10.82 12.56
N GLU A 15 14.83 -11.88 12.87
CA GLU A 15 13.94 -12.53 11.92
C GLU A 15 12.63 -11.71 11.82
N VAL A 16 12.41 -11.07 10.66
CA VAL A 16 11.30 -10.13 10.41
C VAL A 16 10.11 -10.82 9.74
N LEU A 17 10.35 -11.74 8.81
CA LEU A 17 9.29 -12.54 8.17
C LEU A 17 9.55 -14.02 8.37
N LYS A 18 8.48 -14.76 8.74
CA LYS A 18 8.53 -16.13 9.18
C LYS A 18 7.47 -16.96 8.47
N ASP A 19 7.85 -17.56 7.34
CA ASP A 19 6.98 -18.47 6.58
C ASP A 19 5.69 -17.80 6.07
N ILE A 20 5.82 -16.64 5.40
CA ILE A 20 4.67 -15.95 4.82
C ILE A 20 4.34 -16.56 3.45
N SER A 21 3.08 -16.97 3.30
CA SER A 21 2.51 -17.32 2.00
C SER A 21 1.25 -16.50 1.76
N LEU A 22 1.18 -15.85 0.58
CA LEU A 22 0.10 -14.92 0.24
C LEU A 22 -0.14 -14.94 -1.27
N THR A 23 -1.40 -15.06 -1.68
CA THR A 23 -1.80 -14.92 -3.10
C THR A 23 -2.69 -13.70 -3.26
N ILE A 24 -2.43 -12.92 -4.31
CA ILE A 24 -3.18 -11.71 -4.66
C ILE A 24 -3.81 -11.92 -6.03
N GLY A 25 -5.11 -11.76 -6.11
CA GLY A 25 -5.91 -11.87 -7.33
C GLY A 25 -5.73 -10.67 -8.26
N LYS A 26 -6.19 -10.79 -9.50
CA LYS A 26 -6.24 -9.66 -10.44
C LYS A 26 -7.46 -8.79 -10.12
N GLY A 27 -7.26 -7.47 -10.08
CA GLY A 27 -8.31 -6.50 -9.79
C GLY A 27 -8.74 -6.49 -8.31
N GLU A 28 -7.95 -7.09 -7.41
CA GLU A 28 -8.19 -7.15 -5.97
C GLU A 28 -7.46 -6.02 -5.27
N ILE A 29 -8.13 -5.37 -4.30
CA ILE A 29 -7.46 -4.53 -3.30
C ILE A 29 -7.22 -5.38 -2.06
N VAL A 30 -5.96 -5.54 -1.68
CA VAL A 30 -5.54 -6.22 -0.44
C VAL A 30 -4.94 -5.21 0.52
N ALA A 31 -5.50 -5.11 1.72
CA ALA A 31 -4.92 -4.33 2.81
C ALA A 31 -4.13 -5.24 3.75
N ILE A 32 -2.88 -4.91 4.02
CA ILE A 32 -2.02 -5.57 5.00
C ILE A 32 -2.00 -4.69 6.25
N VAL A 33 -2.53 -5.22 7.35
CA VAL A 33 -2.66 -4.50 8.64
C VAL A 33 -1.88 -5.21 9.75
N GLY A 34 -1.73 -4.56 10.90
CA GLY A 34 -1.07 -5.13 12.07
C GLY A 34 -0.21 -4.11 12.81
N PRO A 35 0.35 -4.45 13.99
CA PRO A 35 1.13 -3.54 14.79
C PRO A 35 2.43 -3.08 14.11
N SER A 36 3.01 -1.99 14.62
CA SER A 36 4.33 -1.55 14.17
C SER A 36 5.36 -2.65 14.43
N GLY A 37 6.27 -2.84 13.48
CA GLY A 37 7.28 -3.91 13.58
C GLY A 37 6.81 -5.31 13.14
N ALA A 38 5.54 -5.51 12.79
CA ALA A 38 5.03 -6.82 12.34
C ALA A 38 5.62 -7.32 11.00
N GLY A 39 6.41 -6.50 10.29
CA GLY A 39 7.04 -6.89 9.02
C GLY A 39 6.27 -6.47 7.76
N LYS A 40 5.19 -5.69 7.90
CA LYS A 40 4.29 -5.29 6.78
C LYS A 40 5.02 -4.64 5.60
N THR A 41 5.78 -3.57 5.88
CA THR A 41 6.60 -2.87 4.86
C THR A 41 7.61 -3.80 4.21
N THR A 42 8.26 -4.68 4.99
CA THR A 42 9.21 -5.68 4.46
C THR A 42 8.51 -6.65 3.51
N LEU A 43 7.31 -7.13 3.88
CA LEU A 43 6.51 -8.00 3.01
C LEU A 43 6.13 -7.28 1.72
N LEU A 44 5.66 -6.02 1.80
CA LEU A 44 5.33 -5.20 0.64
C LEU A 44 6.54 -5.00 -0.29
N GLN A 45 7.73 -4.72 0.29
CA GLN A 45 8.97 -4.54 -0.47
C GLN A 45 9.40 -5.83 -1.17
N ILE A 46 9.25 -6.99 -0.53
CA ILE A 46 9.55 -8.29 -1.16
C ILE A 46 8.52 -8.59 -2.26
N ALA A 47 7.24 -8.38 -2.01
CA ALA A 47 6.18 -8.55 -3.01
C ALA A 47 6.43 -7.66 -4.25
N GLY A 48 6.87 -6.42 -4.03
CA GLY A 48 7.26 -5.46 -5.07
C GLY A 48 8.68 -5.63 -5.59
N THR A 49 9.42 -6.66 -5.16
CA THR A 49 10.81 -6.94 -5.57
C THR A 49 11.83 -5.82 -5.29
N LEU A 50 11.51 -4.93 -4.34
CA LEU A 50 12.44 -3.90 -3.86
C LEU A 50 13.45 -4.49 -2.86
N GLU A 51 13.05 -5.55 -2.15
CA GLU A 51 13.88 -6.33 -1.25
C GLU A 51 13.84 -7.81 -1.68
N ARG A 52 14.92 -8.55 -1.44
CA ARG A 52 14.97 -10.00 -1.70
C ARG A 52 14.67 -10.78 -0.43
N PRO A 53 13.84 -11.80 -0.48
CA PRO A 53 13.68 -12.72 0.65
C PRO A 53 14.96 -13.55 0.84
N ASP A 54 15.19 -14.05 2.05
CA ASP A 54 16.27 -14.99 2.32
C ASP A 54 15.91 -16.41 1.83
N ARG A 55 14.61 -16.74 1.90
CA ARG A 55 14.03 -17.98 1.37
C ARG A 55 12.62 -17.73 0.86
N GLY A 56 12.14 -18.60 0.00
CA GLY A 56 10.83 -18.55 -0.62
C GLY A 56 10.86 -18.07 -2.07
N SER A 57 9.70 -17.88 -2.66
CA SER A 57 9.54 -17.49 -4.06
C SER A 57 8.50 -16.40 -4.22
N VAL A 58 8.67 -15.58 -5.27
CA VAL A 58 7.69 -14.54 -5.69
C VAL A 58 7.38 -14.77 -7.16
N ASN A 59 6.17 -15.23 -7.43
CA ASN A 59 5.70 -15.51 -8.79
C ASN A 59 4.67 -14.46 -9.22
N PHE A 60 4.89 -13.87 -10.38
CA PHE A 60 4.00 -12.89 -10.98
C PHE A 60 3.53 -13.38 -12.35
N ASN A 61 2.25 -13.67 -12.49
CA ASN A 61 1.64 -14.21 -13.72
C ASN A 61 2.40 -15.42 -14.30
N GLY A 62 2.82 -16.35 -13.44
CA GLY A 62 3.59 -17.55 -13.86
C GLY A 62 5.10 -17.30 -14.01
N THR A 63 5.56 -16.07 -13.82
CA THR A 63 6.98 -15.71 -13.90
C THR A 63 7.62 -15.65 -12.51
N GLU A 64 8.64 -16.48 -12.25
CA GLU A 64 9.41 -16.43 -11.00
C GLU A 64 10.37 -15.24 -11.03
N LEU A 65 10.28 -14.37 -10.00
CA LEU A 65 11.02 -13.10 -9.96
C LEU A 65 12.34 -13.17 -9.19
N ILE A 66 12.41 -14.03 -8.14
CA ILE A 66 13.57 -14.02 -7.20
C ILE A 66 14.87 -14.46 -7.88
N GLY A 67 14.79 -15.37 -8.85
CA GLY A 67 15.95 -15.84 -9.64
C GLY A 67 16.39 -14.88 -10.75
N MET A 68 15.69 -13.79 -10.99
CA MET A 68 16.04 -12.85 -12.06
C MET A 68 17.30 -12.03 -11.74
N LYS A 69 18.11 -11.76 -12.78
CA LYS A 69 19.22 -10.81 -12.69
C LYS A 69 18.67 -9.39 -12.49
N ASP A 70 19.38 -8.55 -11.72
CA ASP A 70 18.92 -7.21 -11.31
C ASP A 70 18.45 -6.33 -12.48
N LYS A 71 19.17 -6.32 -13.59
CA LYS A 71 18.77 -5.54 -14.78
C LYS A 71 17.41 -5.98 -15.34
N LYS A 72 17.17 -7.30 -15.42
CA LYS A 72 15.89 -7.84 -15.88
C LYS A 72 14.77 -7.56 -14.88
N LEU A 73 15.04 -7.78 -13.59
CA LEU A 73 14.09 -7.55 -12.51
C LEU A 73 13.67 -6.07 -12.42
N SER A 74 14.64 -5.15 -12.52
CA SER A 74 14.36 -3.70 -12.52
C SER A 74 13.51 -3.27 -13.71
N ALA A 75 13.81 -3.79 -14.91
CA ALA A 75 12.99 -3.52 -16.09
C ALA A 75 11.58 -4.10 -15.97
N PHE A 76 11.45 -5.34 -15.45
CA PHE A 76 10.17 -5.97 -15.18
C PHE A 76 9.35 -5.15 -14.17
N ARG A 77 9.96 -4.76 -13.04
CA ARG A 77 9.33 -3.95 -12.01
C ARG A 77 8.85 -2.61 -12.57
N ASN A 78 9.69 -1.91 -13.32
CA ASN A 78 9.34 -0.61 -13.90
C ASN A 78 8.13 -0.66 -14.84
N LEU A 79 7.92 -1.76 -15.55
CA LEU A 79 6.81 -1.92 -16.49
C LEU A 79 5.53 -2.44 -15.84
N ASN A 80 5.63 -3.29 -14.83
CA ASN A 80 4.49 -4.05 -14.31
C ASN A 80 4.03 -3.61 -12.93
N MET A 81 4.84 -2.83 -12.19
CA MET A 81 4.59 -2.50 -10.79
C MET A 81 4.66 -1.00 -10.56
N GLY A 82 3.63 -0.42 -9.94
CA GLY A 82 3.63 0.96 -9.45
C GLY A 82 3.91 1.01 -7.95
N PHE A 83 4.51 2.10 -7.47
CA PHE A 83 4.83 2.27 -6.05
C PHE A 83 4.38 3.64 -5.55
N VAL A 84 3.70 3.63 -4.40
CA VAL A 84 3.26 4.81 -3.65
C VAL A 84 3.77 4.67 -2.23
N PHE A 85 4.51 5.66 -1.72
CA PHE A 85 5.12 5.63 -0.39
C PHE A 85 4.56 6.73 0.51
N GLN A 86 4.62 6.54 1.81
CA GLN A 86 4.17 7.48 2.83
C GLN A 86 4.79 8.87 2.67
N PHE A 87 6.09 8.95 2.38
CA PHE A 87 6.82 10.21 2.18
C PHE A 87 6.98 10.59 0.71
N HIS A 88 6.10 10.09 -0.17
CA HIS A 88 5.97 10.40 -1.60
C HIS A 88 7.20 10.05 -2.44
N GLN A 89 8.42 10.21 -1.93
CA GLN A 89 9.72 9.98 -2.59
C GLN A 89 9.80 10.65 -3.98
N LEU A 90 9.31 11.87 -4.08
CA LEU A 90 9.48 12.71 -5.27
C LEU A 90 10.89 13.30 -5.27
N LEU A 91 11.48 13.39 -6.46
CA LEU A 91 12.78 14.02 -6.66
C LEU A 91 12.61 15.55 -6.58
N PRO A 92 13.26 16.21 -5.62
CA PRO A 92 13.00 17.63 -5.33
C PRO A 92 13.48 18.58 -6.44
N GLU A 93 14.42 18.15 -7.29
CA GLU A 93 14.96 18.92 -8.41
C GLU A 93 14.00 18.96 -9.59
N PHE A 94 13.12 17.97 -9.72
CA PHE A 94 12.17 17.82 -10.83
C PHE A 94 10.81 18.42 -10.50
N THR A 95 10.11 18.89 -11.54
CA THR A 95 8.71 19.29 -11.45
C THR A 95 7.80 18.08 -11.21
N ALA A 96 6.51 18.31 -10.91
CA ALA A 96 5.52 17.26 -10.80
C ALA A 96 5.45 16.42 -12.09
N GLN A 97 5.37 17.09 -13.24
CA GLN A 97 5.30 16.41 -14.54
C GLN A 97 6.57 15.60 -14.85
N GLU A 98 7.75 16.10 -14.53
CA GLU A 98 9.01 15.38 -14.71
C GLU A 98 9.11 14.16 -13.79
N ASN A 99 8.70 14.30 -12.51
CA ASN A 99 8.62 13.17 -11.56
C ASN A 99 7.71 12.05 -12.10
N VAL A 100 6.55 12.41 -12.63
CA VAL A 100 5.60 11.45 -13.19
C VAL A 100 6.16 10.80 -14.46
N ALA A 101 6.81 11.56 -15.34
CA ALA A 101 7.35 11.07 -16.61
C ALA A 101 8.55 10.12 -16.45
N LEU A 102 9.26 10.19 -15.31
CA LEU A 102 10.53 9.51 -15.12
C LEU A 102 10.52 7.99 -15.36
N PRO A 103 9.56 7.20 -14.82
CA PRO A 103 9.53 5.77 -15.09
C PRO A 103 9.29 5.42 -16.56
N ALA A 104 8.53 6.23 -17.30
CA ALA A 104 8.32 6.06 -18.73
C ALA A 104 9.60 6.35 -19.55
N LEU A 105 10.36 7.35 -19.13
CA LEU A 105 11.69 7.64 -19.72
C LEU A 105 12.66 6.50 -19.46
N ILE A 106 12.67 5.93 -18.25
CA ILE A 106 13.49 4.75 -17.89
C ILE A 106 13.08 3.53 -18.73
N ALA A 107 11.78 3.39 -19.05
CA ALA A 107 11.25 2.35 -19.94
C ALA A 107 11.65 2.57 -21.42
N GLY A 108 12.32 3.66 -21.75
CA GLY A 108 12.79 3.98 -23.11
C GLY A 108 11.75 4.75 -23.96
N GLN A 109 10.69 5.27 -23.38
CA GLN A 109 9.77 6.14 -24.12
C GLN A 109 10.44 7.49 -24.47
N SER A 110 10.05 8.06 -25.59
CA SER A 110 10.53 9.40 -25.97
C SER A 110 10.09 10.46 -24.95
N LYS A 111 10.93 11.48 -24.70
CA LYS A 111 10.60 12.55 -23.75
C LYS A 111 9.24 13.18 -24.04
N LYS A 112 8.93 13.43 -25.33
CA LYS A 112 7.64 14.01 -25.73
C LYS A 112 6.47 13.14 -25.26
N LYS A 113 6.47 11.83 -25.57
CA LYS A 113 5.38 10.91 -25.19
C LYS A 113 5.27 10.75 -23.67
N ALA A 114 6.39 10.63 -22.97
CA ALA A 114 6.40 10.51 -21.51
C ALA A 114 5.82 11.75 -20.83
N MET A 115 6.19 12.95 -21.28
CA MET A 115 5.67 14.22 -20.74
C MET A 115 4.18 14.42 -21.07
N GLU A 116 3.74 14.11 -22.29
CA GLU A 116 2.31 14.16 -22.65
C GLU A 116 1.46 13.23 -21.79
N LYS A 117 1.92 11.98 -21.58
CA LYS A 117 1.22 11.02 -20.72
C LYS A 117 1.21 11.47 -19.25
N ALA A 118 2.33 12.01 -18.76
CA ALA A 118 2.43 12.57 -17.43
C ALA A 118 1.44 13.74 -17.21
N ALA A 119 1.34 14.65 -18.19
CA ALA A 119 0.38 15.75 -18.13
C ALA A 119 -1.06 15.24 -18.06
N THR A 120 -1.41 14.25 -18.88
CA THR A 120 -2.74 13.63 -18.86
C THR A 120 -3.08 13.04 -17.49
N LEU A 121 -2.18 12.27 -16.88
CA LEU A 121 -2.38 11.69 -15.56
C LEU A 121 -2.51 12.76 -14.47
N LEU A 122 -1.69 13.81 -14.52
CA LEU A 122 -1.78 14.92 -13.56
C LEU A 122 -3.12 15.66 -13.70
N MET A 123 -3.60 15.91 -14.92
CA MET A 123 -4.93 16.51 -15.13
C MET A 123 -6.04 15.62 -14.55
N GLN A 124 -5.99 14.31 -14.78
CA GLN A 124 -6.98 13.36 -14.24
C GLN A 124 -7.01 13.32 -12.70
N LEU A 125 -5.88 13.63 -12.06
CA LEU A 125 -5.75 13.71 -10.59
C LEU A 125 -5.87 15.14 -10.05
N GLY A 126 -6.44 16.08 -10.82
CA GLY A 126 -6.70 17.45 -10.37
C GLY A 126 -5.43 18.30 -10.18
N LEU A 127 -4.33 17.96 -10.86
CA LEU A 127 -3.04 18.63 -10.74
C LEU A 127 -2.61 19.38 -12.02
N GLY A 128 -3.58 19.74 -12.89
CA GLY A 128 -3.29 20.47 -14.13
C GLY A 128 -2.50 21.74 -13.92
N ASP A 129 -2.85 22.54 -12.91
CA ASP A 129 -2.19 23.81 -12.58
C ASP A 129 -0.91 23.63 -11.73
N ARG A 130 -0.50 22.39 -11.45
CA ARG A 130 0.65 22.05 -10.62
C ARG A 130 1.79 21.35 -11.39
N MET A 131 1.63 21.15 -12.70
CA MET A 131 2.56 20.38 -13.52
C MET A 131 4.00 20.88 -13.43
N ASP A 132 4.18 22.21 -13.43
CA ASP A 132 5.48 22.86 -13.40
C ASP A 132 6.01 23.14 -11.98
N HIS A 133 5.22 22.80 -10.94
CA HIS A 133 5.64 23.00 -9.55
C HIS A 133 6.61 21.90 -9.11
N LYS A 134 7.61 22.28 -8.32
CA LYS A 134 8.49 21.36 -7.63
C LYS A 134 7.86 20.88 -6.32
N PRO A 135 8.23 19.71 -5.80
CA PRO A 135 7.64 19.16 -4.56
C PRO A 135 7.64 20.11 -3.37
N ALA A 136 8.64 20.99 -3.25
CA ALA A 136 8.71 22.00 -2.18
C ALA A 136 7.60 23.06 -2.24
N ALA A 137 7.00 23.29 -3.42
CA ALA A 137 5.90 24.24 -3.63
C ALA A 137 4.52 23.56 -3.68
N MET A 138 4.42 22.30 -3.25
CA MET A 138 3.20 21.47 -3.28
C MET A 138 2.76 21.10 -1.86
N SER A 139 1.44 21.00 -1.65
CA SER A 139 0.87 20.45 -0.42
C SER A 139 1.15 18.95 -0.26
N GLY A 140 0.89 18.38 0.92
CA GLY A 140 1.02 16.94 1.16
C GLY A 140 0.15 16.10 0.22
N GLY A 141 -1.12 16.48 0.07
CA GLY A 141 -2.06 15.81 -0.85
C GLY A 141 -1.65 15.94 -2.32
N GLU A 142 -1.20 17.13 -2.77
CA GLU A 142 -0.70 17.31 -4.13
C GLU A 142 0.54 16.44 -4.42
N ARG A 143 1.47 16.33 -3.46
CA ARG A 143 2.63 15.42 -3.59
C ARG A 143 2.20 13.96 -3.66
N GLN A 144 1.22 13.55 -2.86
CA GLN A 144 0.73 12.18 -2.86
C GLN A 144 0.02 11.84 -4.17
N ARG A 145 -0.85 12.70 -4.69
CA ARG A 145 -1.47 12.52 -6.01
C ARG A 145 -0.42 12.48 -7.13
N THR A 146 0.64 13.29 -7.05
CA THR A 146 1.77 13.22 -7.99
C THR A 146 2.49 11.86 -7.90
N ALA A 147 2.69 11.31 -6.69
CA ALA A 147 3.28 9.99 -6.50
C ALA A 147 2.38 8.87 -7.08
N ILE A 148 1.05 8.99 -6.95
CA ILE A 148 0.10 8.07 -7.59
C ILE A 148 0.17 8.19 -9.12
N ALA A 149 0.18 9.40 -9.68
CA ALA A 149 0.35 9.62 -11.12
C ALA A 149 1.64 8.95 -11.64
N ARG A 150 2.75 9.10 -10.90
CA ARG A 150 4.03 8.45 -11.22
C ARG A 150 3.93 6.93 -11.18
N ALA A 151 3.21 6.37 -10.21
CA ALA A 151 3.01 4.94 -10.13
C ALA A 151 2.23 4.39 -11.33
N LEU A 152 1.33 5.18 -11.91
CA LEU A 152 0.45 4.80 -13.02
C LEU A 152 1.06 4.98 -14.42
N ILE A 153 2.18 5.70 -14.57
CA ILE A 153 2.66 6.16 -15.89
C ILE A 153 2.95 5.03 -16.89
N ASN A 154 3.33 3.85 -16.44
CA ASN A 154 3.61 2.71 -17.29
C ASN A 154 2.44 1.71 -17.39
N ASP A 155 1.22 2.08 -16.96
CA ASP A 155 0.03 1.23 -16.89
C ASP A 155 0.31 -0.10 -16.16
N PRO A 156 0.78 -0.06 -14.89
CA PRO A 156 1.22 -1.24 -14.18
C PRO A 156 0.07 -2.19 -13.91
N GLU A 157 0.35 -3.50 -13.87
CA GLU A 157 -0.66 -4.50 -13.50
C GLU A 157 -0.99 -4.50 -12.01
N ILE A 158 -0.07 -4.01 -11.15
CA ILE A 158 -0.24 -3.94 -9.70
C ILE A 158 0.38 -2.66 -9.13
N ILE A 159 -0.28 -2.09 -8.13
CA ILE A 159 0.23 -0.96 -7.34
C ILE A 159 0.51 -1.43 -5.92
N PHE A 160 1.69 -1.12 -5.41
CA PHE A 160 2.08 -1.28 -4.01
C PHE A 160 2.05 0.07 -3.31
N ALA A 161 1.30 0.17 -2.21
CA ALA A 161 1.15 1.40 -1.44
C ALA A 161 1.56 1.16 0.02
N ASP A 162 2.59 1.88 0.48
CA ASP A 162 3.08 1.80 1.86
C ASP A 162 2.62 3.05 2.62
N GLU A 163 1.64 2.89 3.51
CA GLU A 163 1.02 3.95 4.31
C GLU A 163 0.63 5.21 3.50
N PRO A 164 -0.15 5.06 2.41
CA PRO A 164 -0.33 6.13 1.43
C PRO A 164 -1.09 7.36 1.96
N THR A 165 -1.72 7.26 3.14
CA THR A 165 -2.46 8.36 3.79
C THR A 165 -1.80 8.82 5.10
N GLY A 166 -0.73 8.17 5.55
CA GLY A 166 -0.16 8.33 6.88
C GLY A 166 0.37 9.73 7.23
N SER A 167 0.68 10.57 6.23
CA SER A 167 1.17 11.95 6.43
C SER A 167 0.14 13.02 6.06
N LEU A 168 -1.12 12.64 5.80
CA LEU A 168 -2.16 13.53 5.27
C LEU A 168 -3.19 13.92 6.33
N ASP A 169 -3.78 15.11 6.17
CA ASP A 169 -4.98 15.51 6.90
C ASP A 169 -6.22 14.73 6.43
N SER A 170 -7.34 14.89 7.15
CA SER A 170 -8.56 14.10 6.90
C SER A 170 -9.16 14.32 5.51
N ALA A 171 -9.14 15.54 4.98
CA ALA A 171 -9.68 15.84 3.66
C ALA A 171 -8.85 15.20 2.54
N ASN A 172 -7.52 15.35 2.61
CA ASN A 172 -6.62 14.71 1.65
C ASN A 172 -6.63 13.18 1.75
N ARG A 173 -6.87 12.59 2.96
CA ARG A 173 -7.04 11.13 3.10
C ARG A 173 -8.23 10.63 2.29
N GLN A 174 -9.39 11.26 2.44
CA GLN A 174 -10.60 10.87 1.71
C GLN A 174 -10.37 10.91 0.19
N GLU A 175 -9.73 11.96 -0.30
CA GLU A 175 -9.42 12.10 -1.72
C GLU A 175 -8.52 10.95 -2.23
N ILE A 176 -7.52 10.52 -1.45
CA ILE A 176 -6.67 9.38 -1.81
C ILE A 176 -7.46 8.05 -1.79
N GLN A 177 -8.38 7.87 -0.84
CA GLN A 177 -9.26 6.70 -0.80
C GLN A 177 -10.16 6.63 -2.04
N ASP A 178 -10.76 7.76 -2.41
CA ASP A 178 -11.60 7.87 -3.59
C ASP A 178 -10.81 7.53 -4.87
N ILE A 179 -9.56 8.01 -4.97
CA ILE A 179 -8.67 7.67 -6.09
C ILE A 179 -8.42 6.15 -6.15
N PHE A 180 -8.07 5.48 -5.05
CA PHE A 180 -7.84 4.04 -5.05
C PHE A 180 -9.12 3.26 -5.40
N SER A 181 -10.27 3.68 -4.87
CA SER A 181 -11.58 3.10 -5.19
C SER A 181 -11.91 3.24 -6.68
N ASP A 182 -11.65 4.40 -7.28
CA ASP A 182 -11.84 4.67 -8.70
C ASP A 182 -10.89 3.83 -9.57
N LEU A 183 -9.62 3.73 -9.22
CA LEU A 183 -8.65 2.89 -9.91
C LEU A 183 -9.10 1.42 -9.93
N ARG A 184 -9.62 0.91 -8.81
CA ARG A 184 -10.15 -0.45 -8.70
C ARG A 184 -11.43 -0.62 -9.52
N SER A 185 -12.43 0.24 -9.34
CA SER A 185 -13.76 0.08 -9.93
C SER A 185 -13.80 0.35 -11.44
N ARG A 186 -13.06 1.35 -11.92
CA ARG A 186 -13.07 1.76 -13.34
C ARG A 186 -12.00 1.08 -14.18
N LEU A 187 -10.83 0.81 -13.61
CA LEU A 187 -9.68 0.26 -14.34
C LEU A 187 -9.38 -1.20 -13.99
N GLY A 188 -10.05 -1.78 -12.97
CA GLY A 188 -9.75 -3.12 -12.49
C GLY A 188 -8.33 -3.24 -11.95
N GLN A 189 -7.78 -2.13 -11.41
CA GLN A 189 -6.42 -2.09 -10.91
C GLN A 189 -6.24 -3.01 -9.71
N THR A 190 -5.18 -3.81 -9.71
CA THR A 190 -4.78 -4.59 -8.52
C THR A 190 -3.96 -3.69 -7.60
N ILE A 191 -4.29 -3.68 -6.30
CA ILE A 191 -3.63 -2.83 -5.33
C ILE A 191 -3.31 -3.64 -4.08
N VAL A 192 -2.08 -3.53 -3.59
CA VAL A 192 -1.66 -4.05 -2.29
C VAL A 192 -1.21 -2.87 -1.45
N MET A 193 -1.87 -2.67 -0.32
CA MET A 193 -1.54 -1.55 0.55
C MET A 193 -1.20 -2.03 1.96
N VAL A 194 -0.21 -1.39 2.57
CA VAL A 194 0.05 -1.46 4.00
C VAL A 194 -0.58 -0.24 4.64
N THR A 195 -1.38 -0.42 5.66
CA THR A 195 -1.99 0.69 6.38
C THR A 195 -2.33 0.34 7.83
N HIS A 196 -2.35 1.36 8.68
CA HIS A 196 -2.97 1.32 10.01
C HIS A 196 -4.27 2.15 10.06
N ASP A 197 -4.67 2.74 8.94
CA ASP A 197 -5.90 3.51 8.78
C ASP A 197 -7.06 2.57 8.46
N SER A 198 -8.01 2.43 9.40
CA SER A 198 -9.17 1.56 9.24
C SER A 198 -10.07 1.98 8.09
N SER A 199 -10.17 3.29 7.81
CA SER A 199 -10.98 3.80 6.70
C SER A 199 -10.38 3.42 5.34
N LEU A 200 -9.05 3.41 5.23
CA LEU A 200 -8.36 2.92 4.02
C LEU A 200 -8.44 1.39 3.90
N ALA A 201 -8.37 0.66 5.02
CA ALA A 201 -8.56 -0.79 5.01
C ALA A 201 -9.99 -1.19 4.59
N ALA A 202 -10.99 -0.35 4.90
CA ALA A 202 -12.40 -0.60 4.57
C ALA A 202 -12.72 -0.58 3.06
N ILE A 203 -11.88 0.02 2.23
CA ILE A 203 -12.04 -0.02 0.76
C ILE A 203 -11.40 -1.27 0.12
N ALA A 204 -10.70 -2.10 0.90
CA ALA A 204 -10.10 -3.32 0.40
C ALA A 204 -11.14 -4.42 0.16
N ASP A 205 -10.89 -5.32 -0.77
CA ASP A 205 -11.71 -6.53 -0.93
C ASP A 205 -11.35 -7.56 0.17
N ARG A 206 -10.11 -7.52 0.67
CA ARG A 206 -9.59 -8.44 1.68
C ARG A 206 -8.55 -7.78 2.58
N VAL A 207 -8.61 -8.12 3.87
CA VAL A 207 -7.62 -7.71 4.87
C VAL A 207 -6.75 -8.91 5.26
N VAL A 208 -5.45 -8.69 5.27
CA VAL A 208 -4.43 -9.63 5.75
C VAL A 208 -3.80 -9.06 7.00
N GLU A 209 -4.05 -9.70 8.12
CA GLU A 209 -3.47 -9.30 9.39
C GLU A 209 -2.11 -9.95 9.61
N MET A 210 -1.12 -9.15 10.03
CA MET A 210 0.23 -9.61 10.37
C MET A 210 0.55 -9.33 11.83
N ALA A 211 1.12 -10.33 12.51
CA ALA A 211 1.71 -10.21 13.83
C ALA A 211 3.01 -11.02 13.90
N ASP A 212 4.05 -10.48 14.56
CA ASP A 212 5.32 -11.14 14.81
C ASP A 212 5.98 -11.82 13.59
N GLY A 213 5.85 -11.19 12.43
CA GLY A 213 6.41 -11.69 11.18
C GLY A 213 5.63 -12.83 10.52
N ARG A 214 4.38 -13.07 10.92
CA ARG A 214 3.48 -14.09 10.36
C ARG A 214 2.17 -13.47 9.91
N THR A 215 1.50 -14.12 8.97
CA THR A 215 0.09 -13.84 8.69
C THR A 215 -0.77 -14.57 9.71
N VAL A 216 -1.63 -13.83 10.43
CA VAL A 216 -2.54 -14.38 11.45
C VAL A 216 -3.88 -14.72 10.83
N THR A 217 -4.41 -13.80 10.04
CA THR A 217 -5.74 -13.89 9.44
C THR A 217 -5.71 -13.33 8.02
N SER A 218 -6.55 -13.87 7.14
CA SER A 218 -6.79 -13.36 5.80
C SER A 218 -8.28 -13.49 5.49
N LEU A 219 -9.05 -12.42 5.75
CA LEU A 219 -10.51 -12.42 5.69
C LEU A 219 -11.02 -11.42 4.64
N PRO A 220 -12.16 -11.67 3.99
CA PRO A 220 -12.93 -10.64 3.32
C PRO A 220 -13.24 -9.48 4.26
N VAL A 221 -13.33 -8.25 3.75
CA VAL A 221 -13.55 -7.06 4.60
C VAL A 221 -14.84 -7.15 5.42
N VAL A 222 -15.90 -7.75 4.88
CA VAL A 222 -17.19 -7.93 5.60
C VAL A 222 -16.99 -8.67 6.91
N ASP A 223 -16.13 -9.70 6.93
CA ASP A 223 -15.89 -10.51 8.14
C ASP A 223 -14.84 -9.86 9.07
N ALA A 224 -13.93 -9.05 8.53
CA ALA A 224 -12.85 -8.44 9.30
C ALA A 224 -13.32 -7.24 10.17
N LEU A 225 -14.36 -6.53 9.73
CA LEU A 225 -14.94 -5.41 10.49
C LEU A 225 -15.78 -5.89 11.67
N ASP A 226 -16.41 -7.07 11.55
CA ASP A 226 -17.21 -7.68 12.64
C ASP A 226 -16.32 -8.35 13.71
N ALA A 227 -15.11 -8.79 13.35
CA ALA A 227 -14.19 -9.42 14.30
C ALA A 227 -13.45 -8.42 15.23
N GLY A 228 -13.45 -7.12 14.89
CA GLY A 228 -12.81 -6.05 15.65
C GLY A 228 -13.68 -5.37 16.71
N GLY A 229 -14.92 -5.79 16.86
CA GLY A 229 -15.92 -5.16 17.71
C GLY A 229 -16.41 -6.06 18.86
N ASP A 230 -15.53 -6.48 19.77
CA ASP A 230 -15.94 -6.80 21.13
C ASP A 230 -14.72 -6.96 22.07
N GLY A 231 -14.48 -5.98 22.85
CA GLY A 231 -13.40 -5.98 23.86
C GLY A 231 -13.47 -4.83 24.85
N SER A 232 -14.64 -4.17 25.00
CA SER A 232 -14.84 -3.19 26.07
C SER A 232 -16.32 -3.01 26.41
N GLU A 233 -16.94 -4.01 27.00
CA GLU A 233 -18.16 -3.82 27.78
C GLU A 233 -18.01 -4.45 29.18
N ASP A 234 -18.02 -3.55 30.15
CA ASP A 234 -18.63 -3.61 31.46
C ASP A 234 -18.28 -4.75 32.44
N LEU A 235 -17.32 -4.40 33.30
CA LEU A 235 -17.37 -4.85 34.69
C LEU A 235 -17.63 -3.64 35.61
N VAL A 236 -18.86 -3.12 35.57
CA VAL A 236 -19.43 -2.36 36.69
C VAL A 236 -20.52 -3.25 37.28
N GLY A 237 -20.14 -4.07 38.22
CA GLY A 237 -21.05 -4.84 39.06
C GLY A 237 -21.64 -3.92 40.15
N ASP A 238 -22.90 -3.61 40.03
CA ASP A 238 -23.73 -3.11 41.13
C ASP A 238 -23.78 -4.14 42.25
N GLY A 239 -23.15 -3.83 43.35
CA GLY A 239 -23.25 -4.52 44.63
C GLY A 239 -23.75 -3.56 45.69
N VAL A 240 -25.05 -3.21 45.66
CA VAL A 240 -25.75 -2.58 46.79
C VAL A 240 -26.32 -3.72 47.66
N GLU A 241 -25.63 -4.07 48.70
CA GLU A 241 -26.24 -4.80 49.82
C GLU A 241 -26.65 -3.81 50.93
N GLN A 242 -27.98 -3.69 51.08
CA GLN A 242 -28.61 -3.14 52.27
C GLN A 242 -28.31 -4.04 53.47
N ILE A 243 -27.81 -3.48 54.55
CA ILE A 243 -27.91 -4.08 55.86
C ILE A 243 -28.65 -3.09 56.75
N GLY A 244 -29.79 -3.60 57.24
CA GLY A 244 -30.79 -2.88 58.02
C GLY A 244 -30.31 -2.56 59.42
N GLU A 245 -31.08 -1.62 59.96
CA GLU A 245 -31.15 -1.25 61.38
C GLU A 245 -31.42 -2.42 62.33
N THR A 246 -30.79 -2.44 63.45
CA THR A 246 -31.47 -2.76 64.73
C THR A 246 -30.73 -2.10 65.89
N VAL A 247 -31.42 -1.24 66.50
CA VAL A 247 -31.60 -0.79 67.91
C VAL A 247 -30.91 -1.64 69.00
N GLU A 248 -30.07 -1.06 69.79
CA GLU A 248 -30.17 -0.75 71.25
C GLU A 248 -29.00 0.08 71.68
#